data_108eb49e7df0481cf2c2df485512cfff
#
_entry.id   108eb49e7df0481cf2c2df485512cfff
#
_cell.length_a   1.000
_cell.length_b   1.000
_cell.length_c   1.000
_cell.angle_alpha   90.00
_cell.angle_beta   90.00
_cell.angle_gamma   90.00
#
_symmetry.space_group_name_H-M   'P 1'
#
loop_
_entity.id
_entity.type
_entity.pdbx_description
1 polymer ?
#
loop_
_entity_poly.entity_id
_entity_poly.type
_entity_poly.pdbx_seq_one_letter_code
_entity_poly.pdbx_strand_id
1 'polypeptide(L)'
;MATGILGTADLAAAANTTVYTVPADTFAVVTVNVTNRNTASRDVRVAISAAGTPTNAEYIEFDTELLGNGSLERGGIVLDATKNVVVYSNSTDVNVVVYGIETATA
;
A
#
# COMPACT_ATOMS: atom_id res chain seq x y z
N MET A 1 11.23 16.25 4.10
CA MET A 1 10.04 15.85 3.34
C MET A 1 10.48 15.18 2.05
N ALA A 2 9.77 14.14 1.66
CA ALA A 2 10.08 13.41 0.44
C ALA A 2 9.01 13.66 -0.62
N THR A 3 9.42 13.56 -1.88
CA THR A 3 8.55 13.65 -3.04
C THR A 3 9.01 12.60 -4.05
N GLY A 4 8.08 11.84 -4.60
CA GLY A 4 8.35 10.77 -5.52
C GLY A 4 8.02 9.40 -4.92
N ILE A 5 8.92 8.43 -5.07
CA ILE A 5 8.69 7.10 -4.51
C ILE A 5 8.94 7.16 -3.00
N LEU A 6 7.91 6.80 -2.23
CA LEU A 6 7.95 6.81 -0.77
C LEU A 6 8.16 5.42 -0.18
N GLY A 7 7.80 4.36 -0.89
CA GLY A 7 8.02 3.00 -0.43
C GLY A 7 7.79 1.98 -1.54
N THR A 8 8.49 0.86 -1.44
CA THR A 8 8.31 -0.29 -2.34
C THR A 8 8.42 -1.57 -1.54
N ALA A 9 7.77 -2.62 -2.02
CA ALA A 9 7.90 -3.95 -1.43
C ALA A 9 7.58 -5.02 -2.45
N ASP A 10 8.32 -6.12 -2.38
CA ASP A 10 7.98 -7.38 -3.05
C ASP A 10 7.33 -8.26 -1.98
N LEU A 11 6.02 -8.49 -2.10
CA LEU A 11 5.24 -9.04 -1.01
C LEU A 11 5.52 -10.53 -0.79
N ALA A 12 5.67 -10.90 0.49
CA ALA A 12 5.65 -12.30 0.89
C ALA A 12 4.20 -12.83 0.82
N ALA A 13 4.05 -14.12 0.55
CA ALA A 13 2.72 -14.74 0.46
C ALA A 13 2.01 -14.73 1.82
N ALA A 14 0.72 -14.40 1.80
CA ALA A 14 -0.18 -14.51 2.94
C ALA A 14 0.29 -13.73 4.18
N ALA A 15 0.91 -12.57 3.98
CA ALA A 15 1.41 -11.74 5.07
C ALA A 15 1.12 -10.26 4.81
N ASN A 16 0.81 -9.53 5.89
CA ASN A 16 0.70 -8.08 5.83
C ASN A 16 2.10 -7.47 5.79
N THR A 17 2.31 -6.52 4.90
CA THR A 17 3.58 -5.78 4.78
C THR A 17 3.30 -4.30 4.89
N THR A 18 3.96 -3.63 5.83
CA THR A 18 3.94 -2.17 5.90
C THR A 18 4.88 -1.64 4.82
N VAL A 19 4.32 -0.99 3.82
CA VAL A 19 5.09 -0.49 2.68
C VAL A 19 5.59 0.93 2.93
N TYR A 20 4.81 1.73 3.67
CA TYR A 20 5.14 3.12 3.95
C TYR A 20 4.50 3.56 5.25
N THR A 21 5.24 4.33 6.04
CA THR A 21 4.74 4.97 7.26
C THR A 21 4.96 6.47 7.15
N VAL A 22 3.92 7.25 7.37
CA VAL A 22 4.03 8.71 7.33
C VAL A 22 4.83 9.19 8.55
N PRO A 23 5.86 10.03 8.35
CA PRO A 23 6.63 10.57 9.48
C PRO A 23 5.78 11.43 10.42
N ALA A 24 6.28 11.63 11.64
CA ALA A 24 5.65 12.56 12.59
C ALA A 24 5.61 13.98 12.01
N ASP A 25 4.60 14.75 12.41
CA ASP A 25 4.43 16.15 11.97
C ASP A 25 4.40 16.30 10.44
N THR A 26 3.82 15.32 9.76
CA THR A 26 3.77 15.24 8.30
C THR A 26 2.41 14.69 7.89
N PHE A 27 1.88 15.14 6.77
CA PHE A 27 0.86 14.39 6.05
C PHE A 27 1.38 14.04 4.65
N ALA A 28 0.81 13.02 4.05
CA ALA A 28 1.19 12.60 2.71
C ALA A 28 -0.03 12.43 1.83
N VAL A 29 0.13 12.73 0.55
CA VAL A 29 -0.85 12.40 -0.48
C VAL A 29 -0.17 11.40 -1.40
N VAL A 30 -0.73 10.20 -1.50
CA VAL A 30 -0.05 9.09 -2.16
C VAL A 30 -0.94 8.38 -3.17
N THR A 31 -0.28 7.70 -4.09
CA THR A 31 -0.86 6.68 -4.97
C THR A 31 -0.20 5.36 -4.63
N VAL A 32 -1.01 4.31 -4.52
CA VAL A 32 -0.56 2.95 -4.28
C VAL A 32 -0.79 2.16 -5.56
N ASN A 33 0.28 1.57 -6.09
CA ASN A 33 0.23 0.70 -7.26
C ASN A 33 0.64 -0.70 -6.87
N VAL A 34 -0.24 -1.67 -7.12
CA VAL A 34 0.00 -3.09 -6.82
C VAL A 34 0.03 -3.84 -8.14
N THR A 35 1.11 -4.56 -8.41
CA THR A 35 1.31 -5.26 -9.68
C THR A 35 1.44 -6.76 -9.44
N ASN A 36 0.67 -7.54 -10.19
CA ASN A 36 0.79 -8.99 -10.24
C ASN A 36 1.70 -9.38 -11.41
N ARG A 37 2.88 -9.92 -11.09
CA ARG A 37 3.87 -10.35 -12.10
C ARG A 37 3.72 -11.81 -12.49
N ASN A 38 2.74 -12.51 -11.94
CA ASN A 38 2.46 -13.90 -12.26
C ASN A 38 1.36 -13.99 -13.32
N THR A 39 1.29 -15.09 -14.05
CA THR A 39 0.21 -15.32 -15.03
C THR A 39 -1.08 -15.81 -14.38
N ALA A 40 -1.01 -16.32 -13.15
CA ALA A 40 -2.17 -16.67 -12.36
C ALA A 40 -2.70 -15.45 -11.61
N SER A 41 -3.99 -15.40 -11.31
CA SER A 41 -4.58 -14.30 -10.55
C SER A 41 -4.11 -14.32 -9.10
N ARG A 42 -4.17 -13.16 -8.46
CA ARG A 42 -3.84 -12.95 -7.04
C ARG A 42 -4.94 -12.14 -6.37
N ASP A 43 -5.21 -12.42 -5.10
CA ASP A 43 -6.12 -11.62 -4.29
C ASP A 43 -5.30 -10.73 -3.38
N VAL A 44 -5.57 -9.43 -3.43
CA VAL A 44 -4.78 -8.43 -2.71
C VAL A 44 -5.66 -7.60 -1.78
N ARG A 45 -5.02 -7.07 -0.74
CA ARG A 45 -5.65 -6.16 0.22
C ARG A 45 -4.78 -4.94 0.39
N VAL A 46 -5.40 -3.77 0.47
CA VAL A 46 -4.73 -2.51 0.77
C VAL A 46 -5.44 -1.86 1.94
N ALA A 47 -4.71 -1.48 2.95
CA ALA A 47 -5.24 -0.83 4.14
C ALA A 47 -4.45 0.42 4.49
N ILE A 48 -5.15 1.38 5.07
CA ILE A 48 -4.55 2.55 5.70
C ILE A 48 -4.74 2.35 7.20
N SER A 49 -3.66 2.09 7.91
CA SER A 49 -3.73 1.52 9.25
C SER A 49 -2.90 2.30 10.26
N ALA A 50 -3.37 2.33 11.50
CA ALA A 50 -2.60 2.87 12.63
C ALA A 50 -1.49 1.92 13.06
N ALA A 51 -1.56 0.63 12.69
CA ALA A 51 -0.60 -0.41 13.06
C ALA A 51 -0.25 -1.28 11.86
N GLY A 52 0.71 -2.19 12.03
CA GLY A 52 1.11 -3.11 10.97
C GLY A 52 0.08 -4.20 10.67
N THR A 53 -0.87 -4.43 11.57
CA THR A 53 -2.00 -5.34 11.34
C THR A 53 -3.28 -4.51 11.28
N PRO A 54 -3.90 -4.38 10.09
CA PRO A 54 -5.10 -3.56 9.94
C PRO A 54 -6.30 -4.15 10.67
N THR A 55 -7.19 -3.26 11.14
CA THR A 55 -8.53 -3.65 11.57
C THR A 55 -9.46 -3.69 10.36
N ASN A 56 -10.63 -4.31 10.52
CA ASN A 56 -11.59 -4.44 9.41
C ASN A 56 -12.06 -3.11 8.84
N ALA A 57 -12.05 -2.04 9.63
CA ALA A 57 -12.50 -0.73 9.19
C ALA A 57 -11.45 0.03 8.35
N GLU A 58 -10.22 -0.46 8.28
CA GLU A 58 -9.10 0.27 7.66
C GLU A 58 -8.81 -0.14 6.21
N TYR A 59 -9.47 -1.16 5.69
CA TYR A 59 -9.24 -1.63 4.32
C TYR A 59 -9.88 -0.70 3.29
N ILE A 60 -9.14 -0.41 2.23
CA ILE A 60 -9.65 0.28 1.04
C ILE A 60 -9.78 -0.66 -0.16
N GLU A 61 -9.06 -1.79 -0.14
CA GLU A 61 -9.24 -2.92 -1.04
C GLU A 61 -9.18 -4.19 -0.21
N PHE A 62 -10.08 -5.11 -0.43
CA PHE A 62 -10.11 -6.36 0.32
C PHE A 62 -10.40 -7.53 -0.61
N ASP A 63 -9.42 -8.45 -0.70
CA ASP A 63 -9.48 -9.63 -1.58
C ASP A 63 -9.86 -9.25 -3.02
N THR A 64 -9.34 -8.12 -3.47
CA THR A 64 -9.51 -7.66 -4.84
C THR A 64 -8.70 -8.55 -5.76
N GLU A 65 -9.34 -9.14 -6.75
CA GLU A 65 -8.66 -10.02 -7.70
C GLU A 65 -7.85 -9.21 -8.69
N LEU A 66 -6.54 -9.48 -8.76
CA LEU A 66 -5.67 -9.00 -9.82
C LEU A 66 -5.46 -10.15 -10.81
N LEU A 67 -5.91 -9.97 -12.02
CA LEU A 67 -5.69 -10.93 -13.08
C LEU A 67 -4.19 -11.06 -13.39
N GLY A 68 -3.81 -12.16 -14.03
CA GLY A 68 -2.41 -12.40 -14.40
C GLY A 68 -1.82 -11.22 -15.15
N ASN A 69 -0.65 -10.75 -14.72
CA ASN A 69 0.06 -9.58 -15.26
C ASN A 69 -0.74 -8.28 -15.17
N GLY A 70 -1.75 -8.22 -14.28
CA GLY A 70 -2.56 -7.03 -14.06
C GLY A 70 -2.03 -6.17 -12.94
N SER A 71 -2.58 -4.97 -12.81
CA SER A 71 -2.24 -4.04 -11.74
C SER A 71 -3.47 -3.33 -11.22
N LEU A 72 -3.35 -2.83 -9.97
CA LEU A 72 -4.35 -2.02 -9.29
C LEU A 72 -3.68 -0.71 -8.89
N GLU A 73 -4.33 0.40 -9.18
CA GLU A 73 -3.84 1.71 -8.78
C GLU A 73 -4.92 2.45 -8.00
N ARG A 74 -4.55 2.93 -6.80
CA ARG A 74 -5.42 3.78 -5.97
C ARG A 74 -4.69 5.09 -5.70
N GLY A 75 -5.25 6.17 -6.24
CA GLY A 75 -4.70 7.51 -6.07
C GLY A 75 -5.54 8.37 -5.14
N GLY A 76 -5.02 9.56 -4.83
CA GLY A 76 -5.73 10.53 -3.99
C GLY A 76 -5.88 10.11 -2.54
N ILE A 77 -4.99 9.26 -2.03
CA ILE A 77 -5.03 8.79 -0.64
C ILE A 77 -4.31 9.81 0.21
N VAL A 78 -5.03 10.39 1.17
CA VAL A 78 -4.47 11.37 2.11
C VAL A 78 -4.23 10.66 3.44
N LEU A 79 -2.99 10.70 3.92
CA LEU A 79 -2.54 10.04 5.13
C LEU A 79 -2.07 11.06 6.15
N ASP A 80 -2.60 10.99 7.35
CA ASP A 80 -2.09 11.79 8.47
C ASP A 80 -0.85 11.15 9.09
N ALA A 81 -0.20 11.88 9.99
CA ALA A 81 1.06 11.47 10.62
C ALA A 81 0.94 10.09 11.27
N THR A 82 2.00 9.30 11.15
CA THR A 82 2.17 7.97 11.74
C THR A 82 1.30 6.86 11.16
N LYS A 83 0.44 7.14 10.19
CA LYS A 83 -0.37 6.10 9.53
C LYS A 83 0.45 5.30 8.54
N ASN A 84 0.04 4.07 8.32
CA ASN A 84 0.75 3.11 7.49
C ASN A 84 -0.06 2.72 6.27
N VAL A 85 0.63 2.51 5.14
CA VAL A 85 0.09 1.78 4.01
C VAL A 85 0.50 0.31 4.19
N VAL A 86 -0.48 -0.55 4.39
CA VAL A 86 -0.25 -1.99 4.60
C VAL A 86 -0.89 -2.74 3.44
N VAL A 87 -0.13 -3.63 2.81
CA VAL A 87 -0.58 -4.38 1.63
C VAL A 87 -0.38 -5.87 1.87
N TYR A 88 -1.31 -6.66 1.38
CA TYR A 88 -1.35 -8.11 1.51
C TYR A 88 -1.60 -8.73 0.14
N SER A 89 -0.96 -9.87 -0.13
CA SER A 89 -1.27 -10.73 -1.26
C SER A 89 -1.36 -12.18 -0.79
N ASN A 90 -2.28 -12.93 -1.37
CA ASN A 90 -2.44 -14.35 -1.02
C ASN A 90 -1.31 -15.25 -1.53
N SER A 91 -0.45 -14.74 -2.43
CA SER A 91 0.66 -15.52 -2.98
C SER A 91 1.80 -14.58 -3.42
N THR A 92 2.88 -15.18 -3.92
CA THR A 92 4.09 -14.46 -4.37
C THR A 92 3.90 -13.74 -5.70
N ASP A 93 4.94 -13.03 -6.16
CA ASP A 93 5.02 -12.32 -7.44
C ASP A 93 4.12 -11.09 -7.51
N VAL A 94 3.81 -10.50 -6.36
CA VAL A 94 3.09 -9.24 -6.27
C VAL A 94 3.98 -8.21 -5.60
N ASN A 95 4.13 -7.06 -6.22
CA ASN A 95 4.89 -5.95 -5.65
C ASN A 95 4.04 -4.70 -5.55
N VAL A 96 4.49 -3.78 -4.69
CA VAL A 96 3.79 -2.53 -4.41
C VAL A 96 4.77 -1.38 -4.56
N VAL A 97 4.30 -0.30 -5.18
CA VAL A 97 4.99 0.99 -5.19
C VAL A 97 4.04 2.04 -4.62
N VAL A 98 4.51 2.75 -3.61
CA VAL A 98 3.81 3.92 -3.04
C VAL A 98 4.58 5.15 -3.44
N TYR A 99 3.91 6.10 -4.07
CA TYR A 99 4.54 7.35 -4.50
C TYR A 99 3.62 8.53 -4.26
N GLY A 100 4.20 9.71 -4.12
CA GLY A 100 3.43 10.91 -3.84
C GLY A 100 4.28 12.00 -3.22
N ILE A 101 3.65 12.82 -2.38
CA ILE A 101 4.31 13.95 -1.73
C ILE A 101 4.06 13.92 -0.22
N GLU A 102 5.09 14.32 0.54
CA GLU A 102 4.97 14.58 1.97
C GLU A 102 4.98 16.08 2.21
N THR A 103 4.17 16.54 3.17
CA THR A 103 4.09 17.94 3.56
C THR A 103 4.18 18.06 5.06
N ALA A 104 5.07 18.91 5.55
CA ALA A 104 5.21 19.17 6.97
C ALA A 104 4.00 19.93 7.52
N THR A 105 3.55 19.54 8.72
CA THR A 105 2.44 20.18 9.41
C THR A 105 2.88 21.06 10.59
N ALA A 106 4.18 21.01 10.91
CA ALA A 106 4.71 21.77 12.05
C ALA A 106 5.93 22.59 11.66
#